data_fde8613c162d330f29231beaae29601b
#
_entry.id   fde8613c162d330f29231beaae29601b
#
_cell.length_a   1.000
_cell.length_b   1.000
_cell.length_c   1.000
_cell.angle_alpha   90.00
_cell.angle_beta   90.00
_cell.angle_gamma   90.00
#
_symmetry.space_group_name_H-M   'P 1'
#
loop_
_entity.id
_entity.type
_entity.pdbx_description
1 polymer ?
#
loop_
_entity_poly.entity_id
_entity_poly.type
_entity_poly.pdbx_seq_one_letter_code
_entity_poly.pdbx_strand_id
1 'polypeptide(L)'
;MTDLTNLSVLLTGAAGGIGRAMAEIFVAAGARLALADIEDTKALADNLGPEHKAYRIDLSDPEDIKRTIPRIGAEMGIDIVINNAGLGMVFPAVQMDVDDWDKTVTINLRAPWLVTATAFPFLKRSGRGRVINMASQAGVVAIEEHAAYGASKAGLINLTKVQAIEWARFGITANSISPTIVETPMALVGWSGEKGERAKVDIPVGRFAKPAEISHAALYLASKEAAMITGTNLLVDGGYCAK
;
A
#
# COMPACT_ATOMS: atom_id res chain seq x y z
N MET A 1 5.84 -10.30 19.75
CA MET A 1 5.15 -10.22 18.46
C MET A 1 4.28 -8.98 18.48
N THR A 2 4.15 -8.28 17.35
CA THR A 2 3.24 -7.14 17.22
C THR A 2 1.80 -7.62 17.47
N ASP A 3 1.10 -6.92 18.36
CA ASP A 3 -0.29 -7.22 18.72
C ASP A 3 -1.21 -6.11 18.18
N LEU A 4 -2.10 -6.48 17.28
CA LEU A 4 -3.12 -5.61 16.67
C LEU A 4 -4.55 -6.02 17.10
N THR A 5 -4.68 -6.79 18.18
CA THR A 5 -5.98 -7.23 18.69
C THR A 5 -6.93 -6.04 18.87
N ASN A 6 -8.16 -6.19 18.41
CA ASN A 6 -9.21 -5.16 18.39
C ASN A 6 -8.97 -3.96 17.46
N LEU A 7 -7.94 -3.97 16.61
CA LEU A 7 -7.74 -2.96 15.59
C LEU A 7 -8.40 -3.34 14.27
N SER A 8 -9.00 -2.35 13.63
CA SER A 8 -9.61 -2.49 12.31
C SER A 8 -8.69 -1.89 11.25
N VAL A 9 -8.36 -2.68 10.25
CA VAL A 9 -7.48 -2.31 9.14
C VAL A 9 -8.27 -2.25 7.85
N LEU A 10 -8.24 -1.10 7.19
CA LEU A 10 -8.66 -0.96 5.80
C LEU A 10 -7.47 -1.25 4.90
N LEU A 11 -7.54 -2.33 4.13
CA LEU A 11 -6.51 -2.74 3.17
C LEU A 11 -7.05 -2.63 1.76
N THR A 12 -6.51 -1.71 0.95
CA THR A 12 -6.83 -1.60 -0.47
C THR A 12 -5.93 -2.50 -1.32
N GLY A 13 -6.42 -2.97 -2.48
CA GLY A 13 -5.66 -3.91 -3.32
C GLY A 13 -5.49 -5.28 -2.65
N ALA A 14 -6.50 -5.70 -1.88
CA ALA A 14 -6.43 -6.91 -1.06
C ALA A 14 -6.39 -8.21 -1.88
N ALA A 15 -6.88 -8.20 -3.13
CA ALA A 15 -6.84 -9.34 -4.03
C ALA A 15 -5.45 -9.61 -4.61
N GLY A 16 -4.56 -8.62 -4.62
CA GLY A 16 -3.20 -8.71 -5.18
C GLY A 16 -2.25 -9.56 -4.32
N GLY A 17 -1.10 -9.95 -4.89
CA GLY A 17 -0.15 -10.84 -4.20
C GLY A 17 0.40 -10.27 -2.89
N ILE A 18 0.74 -8.97 -2.82
CA ILE A 18 1.17 -8.31 -1.59
C ILE A 18 -0.02 -8.16 -0.64
N GLY A 19 -1.22 -7.78 -1.15
CA GLY A 19 -2.43 -7.61 -0.35
C GLY A 19 -2.85 -8.89 0.37
N ARG A 20 -2.81 -10.04 -0.30
CA ARG A 20 -3.11 -11.36 0.31
C ARG A 20 -2.12 -11.70 1.42
N ALA A 21 -0.83 -11.54 1.18
CA ALA A 21 0.19 -11.79 2.20
C ALA A 21 0.05 -10.84 3.40
N MET A 22 -0.30 -9.57 3.16
CA MET A 22 -0.61 -8.64 4.24
C MET A 22 -1.83 -9.09 5.04
N ALA A 23 -2.89 -9.51 4.36
CA ALA A 23 -4.11 -9.97 5.04
C ALA A 23 -3.80 -11.11 6.02
N GLU A 24 -3.08 -12.14 5.58
CA GLU A 24 -2.70 -13.28 6.42
C GLU A 24 -1.85 -12.86 7.64
N ILE A 25 -0.84 -12.00 7.43
CA ILE A 25 0.07 -11.55 8.48
C ILE A 25 -0.64 -10.64 9.49
N PHE A 26 -1.53 -9.75 9.03
CA PHE A 26 -2.28 -8.87 9.92
C PHE A 26 -3.35 -9.62 10.72
N VAL A 27 -3.98 -10.63 10.14
CA VAL A 27 -4.89 -11.54 10.86
C VAL A 27 -4.14 -12.31 11.93
N ALA A 28 -2.96 -12.86 11.61
CA ALA A 28 -2.12 -13.55 12.59
C ALA A 28 -1.67 -12.63 13.74
N ALA A 29 -1.64 -11.31 13.53
CA ALA A 29 -1.40 -10.31 14.56
C ALA A 29 -2.67 -9.87 15.31
N GLY A 30 -3.84 -10.46 15.04
CA GLY A 30 -5.11 -10.21 15.72
C GLY A 30 -5.94 -9.04 15.16
N ALA A 31 -5.58 -8.48 14.00
CA ALA A 31 -6.34 -7.40 13.38
C ALA A 31 -7.64 -7.88 12.72
N ARG A 32 -8.67 -7.04 12.69
CA ARG A 32 -9.86 -7.21 11.87
C ARG A 32 -9.67 -6.49 10.54
N LEU A 33 -9.98 -7.14 9.42
CA LEU A 33 -9.71 -6.60 8.09
C LEU A 33 -10.97 -6.21 7.32
N ALA A 34 -10.96 -5.00 6.78
CA ALA A 34 -11.80 -4.59 5.66
C ALA A 34 -10.96 -4.74 4.38
N LEU A 35 -11.22 -5.81 3.62
CA LEU A 35 -10.51 -6.18 2.39
C LEU A 35 -11.17 -5.49 1.20
N ALA A 36 -10.58 -4.38 0.75
CA ALA A 36 -11.14 -3.51 -0.27
C ALA A 36 -10.40 -3.71 -1.61
N ASP A 37 -11.13 -4.05 -2.66
CA ASP A 37 -10.59 -4.24 -4.00
C ASP A 37 -11.67 -3.99 -5.06
N ILE A 38 -11.27 -3.80 -6.31
CA ILE A 38 -12.19 -3.82 -7.46
C ILE A 38 -12.61 -5.27 -7.77
N GLU A 39 -11.72 -6.23 -7.51
CA GLU A 39 -11.99 -7.66 -7.60
C GLU A 39 -12.74 -8.15 -6.36
N ASP A 40 -13.41 -9.30 -6.50
CA ASP A 40 -14.12 -9.91 -5.36
C ASP A 40 -13.14 -10.53 -4.36
N THR A 41 -13.14 -10.02 -3.14
CA THR A 41 -12.33 -10.52 -2.02
C THR A 41 -13.13 -11.36 -1.01
N LYS A 42 -14.38 -11.73 -1.36
CA LYS A 42 -15.26 -12.47 -0.42
C LYS A 42 -14.66 -13.82 -0.01
N ALA A 43 -14.17 -14.60 -0.96
CA ALA A 43 -13.54 -15.88 -0.66
C ALA A 43 -12.30 -15.73 0.23
N LEU A 44 -11.52 -14.66 0.07
CA LEU A 44 -10.39 -14.35 0.95
C LEU A 44 -10.89 -14.02 2.37
N ALA A 45 -11.90 -13.16 2.50
CA ALA A 45 -12.47 -12.81 3.79
C ALA A 45 -13.02 -14.03 4.53
N ASP A 46 -13.81 -14.86 3.84
CA ASP A 46 -14.41 -16.08 4.40
C ASP A 46 -13.33 -17.08 4.91
N ASN A 47 -12.21 -17.20 4.18
CA ASN A 47 -11.09 -18.07 4.58
C ASN A 47 -10.31 -17.55 5.80
N LEU A 48 -10.28 -16.22 6.01
CA LEU A 48 -9.56 -15.60 7.12
C LEU A 48 -10.38 -15.60 8.42
N GLY A 49 -11.70 -15.68 8.35
CA GLY A 49 -12.59 -15.74 9.50
C GLY A 49 -13.78 -14.78 9.45
N PRO A 50 -14.80 -14.96 10.27
CA PRO A 50 -16.07 -14.25 10.20
C PRO A 50 -15.96 -12.75 10.61
N GLU A 51 -14.90 -12.34 11.27
CA GLU A 51 -14.64 -10.96 11.67
C GLU A 51 -14.09 -10.09 10.55
N HIS A 52 -13.68 -10.69 9.41
CA HIS A 52 -13.14 -10.00 8.25
C HIS A 52 -14.25 -9.77 7.20
N LYS A 53 -14.19 -8.64 6.51
CA LYS A 53 -15.21 -8.28 5.53
C LYS A 53 -14.60 -7.89 4.18
N ALA A 54 -15.25 -8.31 3.12
CA ALA A 54 -14.95 -7.93 1.74
C ALA A 54 -15.75 -6.70 1.34
N TYR A 55 -15.08 -5.76 0.65
CA TYR A 55 -15.71 -4.56 0.10
C TYR A 55 -15.24 -4.35 -1.35
N ARG A 56 -16.18 -4.36 -2.28
CA ARG A 56 -15.87 -3.93 -3.64
C ARG A 56 -15.76 -2.41 -3.68
N ILE A 57 -14.67 -1.90 -4.26
CA ILE A 57 -14.42 -0.47 -4.42
C ILE A 57 -13.66 -0.21 -5.71
N ASP A 58 -14.13 0.76 -6.51
CA ASP A 58 -13.38 1.29 -7.64
C ASP A 58 -12.63 2.55 -7.22
N LEU A 59 -11.33 2.44 -7.08
CA LEU A 59 -10.46 3.54 -6.68
C LEU A 59 -10.27 4.60 -7.78
N SER A 60 -10.72 4.36 -9.00
CA SER A 60 -10.75 5.37 -10.07
C SER A 60 -11.95 6.30 -9.94
N ASP A 61 -13.02 5.86 -9.28
CA ASP A 61 -14.24 6.63 -9.02
C ASP A 61 -14.21 7.32 -7.64
N PRO A 62 -14.07 8.66 -7.58
CA PRO A 62 -14.09 9.40 -6.32
C PRO A 62 -15.39 9.23 -5.51
N GLU A 63 -16.53 9.06 -6.18
CA GLU A 63 -17.81 8.94 -5.49
C GLU A 63 -17.97 7.55 -4.88
N ASP A 64 -17.40 6.52 -5.51
CA ASP A 64 -17.34 5.19 -4.88
C ASP A 64 -16.46 5.18 -3.62
N ILE A 65 -15.31 5.86 -3.65
CA ILE A 65 -14.46 6.04 -2.47
C ILE A 65 -15.24 6.74 -1.34
N LYS A 66 -15.85 7.89 -1.63
CA LYS A 66 -16.62 8.70 -0.65
C LYS A 66 -17.83 7.95 -0.08
N ARG A 67 -18.41 7.00 -0.82
CA ARG A 67 -19.52 6.16 -0.37
C ARG A 67 -19.03 4.96 0.46
N THR A 68 -18.00 4.27 -0.04
CA THR A 68 -17.56 2.97 0.51
C THR A 68 -16.74 3.12 1.78
N ILE A 69 -15.81 4.08 1.86
CA ILE A 69 -14.95 4.27 3.04
C ILE A 69 -15.75 4.63 4.30
N PRO A 70 -16.74 5.57 4.30
CA PRO A 70 -17.57 5.82 5.46
C PRO A 70 -18.41 4.60 5.88
N ARG A 71 -18.90 3.79 4.92
CA ARG A 71 -19.62 2.56 5.21
C ARG A 71 -18.70 1.58 5.97
N ILE A 72 -17.47 1.36 5.50
CA ILE A 72 -16.48 0.53 6.21
C ILE A 72 -16.26 1.05 7.62
N GLY A 73 -16.04 2.36 7.76
CA GLY A 73 -15.81 3.01 9.06
C GLY A 73 -16.98 2.92 10.03
N ALA A 74 -18.22 2.93 9.52
CA ALA A 74 -19.43 2.74 10.33
C ALA A 74 -19.61 1.28 10.77
N GLU A 75 -19.29 0.33 9.90
CA GLU A 75 -19.47 -1.11 10.16
C GLU A 75 -18.37 -1.73 11.03
N MET A 76 -17.12 -1.29 10.87
CA MET A 76 -15.95 -1.94 11.48
C MET A 76 -15.08 -0.99 12.32
N GLY A 77 -15.20 0.32 12.13
CA GLY A 77 -14.16 1.27 12.53
C GLY A 77 -12.98 1.24 11.54
N ILE A 78 -12.09 2.23 11.64
CA ILE A 78 -10.82 2.26 10.89
C ILE A 78 -9.75 2.83 11.82
N ASP A 79 -8.83 1.98 12.25
CA ASP A 79 -7.65 2.35 13.05
C ASP A 79 -6.41 2.48 12.17
N ILE A 80 -6.34 1.67 11.11
CA ILE A 80 -5.20 1.58 10.21
C ILE A 80 -5.71 1.62 8.77
N VAL A 81 -5.08 2.45 7.93
CA VAL A 81 -5.28 2.45 6.47
C VAL A 81 -4.00 2.00 5.79
N ILE A 82 -4.11 0.98 4.94
CA ILE A 82 -3.03 0.53 4.08
C ILE A 82 -3.43 0.75 2.63
N ASN A 83 -2.86 1.77 2.01
CA ASN A 83 -3.01 2.05 0.59
C ASN A 83 -2.04 1.16 -0.19
N ASN A 84 -2.45 -0.08 -0.48
CA ASN A 84 -1.64 -1.05 -1.19
C ASN A 84 -2.03 -1.20 -2.67
N ALA A 85 -3.26 -0.84 -3.05
CA ALA A 85 -3.67 -0.83 -4.46
C ALA A 85 -2.73 0.03 -5.31
N GLY A 86 -2.41 -0.45 -6.51
CA GLY A 86 -1.57 0.27 -7.44
C GLY A 86 -1.50 -0.38 -8.82
N LEU A 87 -1.18 0.42 -9.81
CA LEU A 87 -0.96 0.02 -11.20
C LEU A 87 0.50 0.26 -11.57
N GLY A 88 1.09 -0.67 -12.30
CA GLY A 88 2.44 -0.57 -12.85
C GLY A 88 2.40 -0.52 -14.38
N MET A 89 1.92 0.60 -14.95
CA MET A 89 2.00 0.81 -16.40
C MET A 89 3.36 1.40 -16.76
N VAL A 90 4.11 0.68 -17.57
CA VAL A 90 5.52 1.00 -17.89
C VAL A 90 5.70 1.05 -19.40
N PHE A 91 6.15 2.22 -19.88
CA PHE A 91 6.42 2.51 -21.29
C PHE A 91 7.58 3.51 -21.40
N PRO A 92 8.35 3.50 -22.49
CA PRO A 92 9.27 4.61 -22.78
C PRO A 92 8.55 5.95 -22.66
N ALA A 93 9.16 6.95 -22.02
CA ALA A 93 8.51 8.21 -21.67
C ALA A 93 7.85 8.92 -22.86
N VAL A 94 8.43 8.79 -24.07
CA VAL A 94 7.88 9.39 -25.31
C VAL A 94 6.70 8.60 -25.90
N GLN A 95 6.44 7.38 -25.42
CA GLN A 95 5.36 6.51 -25.88
C GLN A 95 4.24 6.39 -24.85
N MET A 96 4.40 7.00 -23.68
CA MET A 96 3.37 7.02 -22.65
C MET A 96 2.13 7.76 -23.13
N ASP A 97 1.01 7.05 -23.17
CA ASP A 97 -0.29 7.62 -23.50
C ASP A 97 -0.82 8.47 -22.34
N VAL A 98 -1.61 9.51 -22.66
CA VAL A 98 -2.19 10.42 -21.65
C VAL A 98 -3.18 9.67 -20.75
N ASP A 99 -3.98 8.78 -21.32
CA ASP A 99 -4.97 8.00 -20.55
C ASP A 99 -4.27 7.04 -19.58
N ASP A 100 -3.16 6.41 -19.99
CA ASP A 100 -2.35 5.54 -19.15
C ASP A 100 -1.64 6.32 -18.04
N TRP A 101 -1.15 7.54 -18.36
CA TRP A 101 -0.62 8.48 -17.37
C TRP A 101 -1.67 8.83 -16.33
N ASP A 102 -2.84 9.30 -16.77
CA ASP A 102 -3.92 9.76 -15.90
C ASP A 102 -4.46 8.61 -15.03
N LYS A 103 -4.62 7.42 -15.59
CA LYS A 103 -5.02 6.23 -14.86
C LYS A 103 -4.01 5.85 -13.78
N THR A 104 -2.71 5.89 -14.11
CA THR A 104 -1.62 5.59 -13.17
C THR A 104 -1.62 6.59 -12.02
N VAL A 105 -1.67 7.88 -12.29
CA VAL A 105 -1.70 8.94 -11.27
C VAL A 105 -2.98 8.86 -10.44
N THR A 106 -4.10 8.57 -11.07
CA THR A 106 -5.39 8.39 -10.41
C THR A 106 -5.34 7.31 -9.35
N ILE A 107 -4.87 6.13 -9.70
CA ILE A 107 -4.87 4.97 -8.79
C ILE A 107 -3.72 5.07 -7.77
N ASN A 108 -2.51 5.47 -8.20
CA ASN A 108 -1.33 5.41 -7.34
C ASN A 108 -1.15 6.62 -6.42
N LEU A 109 -1.79 7.76 -6.71
CA LEU A 109 -1.60 9.01 -5.98
C LEU A 109 -2.91 9.64 -5.52
N ARG A 110 -3.86 9.92 -6.44
CA ARG A 110 -5.13 10.55 -6.09
C ARG A 110 -5.97 9.68 -5.17
N ALA A 111 -6.09 8.38 -5.48
CA ALA A 111 -6.89 7.46 -4.68
C ALA A 111 -6.36 7.30 -3.25
N PRO A 112 -5.07 7.04 -2.97
CA PRO A 112 -4.52 7.02 -1.61
C PRO A 112 -4.81 8.30 -0.81
N TRP A 113 -4.67 9.48 -1.45
CA TRP A 113 -5.05 10.74 -0.83
C TRP A 113 -6.53 10.74 -0.43
N LEU A 114 -7.44 10.42 -1.36
CA LEU A 114 -8.88 10.50 -1.13
C LEU A 114 -9.35 9.44 -0.12
N VAL A 115 -8.83 8.22 -0.18
CA VAL A 115 -9.10 7.15 0.80
C VAL A 115 -8.72 7.60 2.20
N THR A 116 -7.51 8.13 2.40
CA THR A 116 -7.06 8.57 3.73
C THR A 116 -7.79 9.82 4.20
N ALA A 117 -8.07 10.79 3.31
CA ALA A 117 -8.84 11.97 3.65
C ALA A 117 -10.27 11.61 4.09
N THR A 118 -10.91 10.64 3.40
CA THR A 118 -12.24 10.15 3.75
C THR A 118 -12.24 9.30 5.03
N ALA A 119 -11.16 8.55 5.28
CA ALA A 119 -10.98 7.75 6.50
C ALA A 119 -10.56 8.59 7.72
N PHE A 120 -10.08 9.82 7.52
CA PHE A 120 -9.52 10.69 8.58
C PHE A 120 -10.40 10.81 9.84
N PRO A 121 -11.74 10.99 9.77
CA PRO A 121 -12.57 11.07 10.98
C PRO A 121 -12.50 9.82 11.86
N PHE A 122 -12.33 8.65 11.26
CA PHE A 122 -12.21 7.37 11.95
C PHE A 122 -10.81 7.20 12.55
N LEU A 123 -9.76 7.48 11.79
CA LEU A 123 -8.37 7.47 12.25
C LEU A 123 -8.19 8.42 13.46
N LYS A 124 -8.76 9.62 13.40
CA LYS A 124 -8.74 10.58 14.51
C LYS A 124 -9.45 10.05 15.74
N ARG A 125 -10.59 9.40 15.56
CA ARG A 125 -11.38 8.82 16.67
C ARG A 125 -10.65 7.66 17.36
N SER A 126 -9.88 6.91 16.61
CA SER A 126 -9.00 5.84 17.11
C SER A 126 -7.99 6.34 18.17
N GLY A 127 -7.52 7.59 18.06
CA GLY A 127 -6.49 8.16 18.93
C GLY A 127 -5.08 7.56 18.71
N ARG A 128 -4.97 6.56 17.84
CA ARG A 128 -3.71 5.89 17.47
C ARG A 128 -3.69 5.50 15.98
N GLY A 129 -4.23 6.36 15.13
CA GLY A 129 -4.35 6.10 13.70
C GLY A 129 -3.01 5.78 13.03
N ARG A 130 -3.04 4.91 12.03
CA ARG A 130 -1.87 4.57 11.19
C ARG A 130 -2.24 4.66 9.73
N VAL A 131 -1.39 5.32 8.95
CA VAL A 131 -1.47 5.33 7.49
C VAL A 131 -0.19 4.74 6.93
N ILE A 132 -0.33 3.75 6.06
CA ILE A 132 0.78 3.09 5.38
C ILE A 132 0.52 3.15 3.88
N ASN A 133 1.37 3.86 3.16
CA ASN A 133 1.27 4.06 1.72
C ASN A 133 2.31 3.18 1.00
N MET A 134 1.84 2.28 0.13
CA MET A 134 2.73 1.44 -0.69
C MET A 134 3.29 2.25 -1.85
N ALA A 135 4.49 2.79 -1.65
CA ALA A 135 5.26 3.49 -2.67
C ALA A 135 6.05 2.49 -3.56
N SER A 136 7.26 2.81 -3.95
CA SER A 136 8.18 1.97 -4.72
C SER A 136 9.58 2.57 -4.68
N GLN A 137 10.61 1.75 -4.87
CA GLN A 137 11.95 2.25 -5.18
C GLN A 137 11.94 3.20 -6.41
N ALA A 138 11.02 2.98 -7.38
CA ALA A 138 10.86 3.87 -8.55
C ALA A 138 10.38 5.29 -8.19
N GLY A 139 9.89 5.52 -6.97
CA GLY A 139 9.59 6.86 -6.46
C GLY A 139 10.81 7.52 -5.76
N VAL A 140 11.90 6.80 -5.61
CA VAL A 140 13.15 7.26 -4.96
C VAL A 140 14.26 7.45 -5.99
N VAL A 141 14.41 6.51 -6.90
CA VAL A 141 15.39 6.55 -8.00
C VAL A 141 14.68 6.40 -9.34
N ALA A 142 15.29 6.94 -10.39
CA ALA A 142 14.76 6.80 -11.73
C ALA A 142 14.95 5.36 -12.24
N ILE A 143 13.91 4.82 -12.85
CA ILE A 143 13.94 3.54 -13.56
C ILE A 143 13.40 3.79 -14.98
N GLU A 144 14.05 3.24 -15.99
CA GLU A 144 13.61 3.34 -17.37
C GLU A 144 12.15 2.88 -17.52
N GLU A 145 11.41 3.47 -18.43
CA GLU A 145 10.01 3.18 -18.74
C GLU A 145 9.00 3.50 -17.62
N HIS A 146 9.44 4.06 -16.48
CA HIS A 146 8.59 4.27 -15.29
C HIS A 146 8.14 5.73 -15.12
N ALA A 147 7.93 6.50 -16.19
CA ALA A 147 7.62 7.92 -16.10
C ALA A 147 6.40 8.22 -15.20
N ALA A 148 5.21 7.75 -15.54
CA ALA A 148 4.00 7.97 -14.75
C ALA A 148 4.05 7.22 -13.41
N TYR A 149 4.53 5.99 -13.41
CA TYR A 149 4.64 5.18 -12.20
C TYR A 149 5.59 5.82 -11.18
N GLY A 150 6.82 6.14 -11.60
CA GLY A 150 7.82 6.77 -10.73
C GLY A 150 7.33 8.11 -10.20
N ALA A 151 6.78 8.98 -11.06
CA ALA A 151 6.22 10.26 -10.67
C ALA A 151 5.08 10.10 -9.63
N SER A 152 4.16 9.14 -9.84
CA SER A 152 3.05 8.88 -8.91
C SER A 152 3.56 8.38 -7.56
N LYS A 153 4.58 7.51 -7.53
CA LYS A 153 5.15 6.96 -6.29
C LYS A 153 6.01 7.98 -5.54
N ALA A 154 6.74 8.85 -6.25
CA ALA A 154 7.44 9.99 -5.65
C ALA A 154 6.43 10.99 -5.03
N GLY A 155 5.34 11.29 -5.74
CA GLY A 155 4.24 12.09 -5.22
C GLY A 155 3.61 11.47 -3.95
N LEU A 156 3.43 10.16 -3.93
CA LEU A 156 2.88 9.44 -2.77
C LEU A 156 3.82 9.50 -1.55
N ILE A 157 5.14 9.40 -1.76
CA ILE A 157 6.14 9.59 -0.69
C ILE A 157 6.03 11.01 -0.10
N ASN A 158 5.89 12.03 -0.95
CA ASN A 158 5.75 13.41 -0.45
C ASN A 158 4.39 13.66 0.22
N LEU A 159 3.29 13.14 -0.34
CA LEU A 159 1.96 13.18 0.28
C LEU A 159 1.98 12.57 1.69
N THR A 160 2.68 11.46 1.87
CA THR A 160 2.85 10.79 3.17
C THR A 160 3.49 11.73 4.20
N LYS A 161 4.49 12.53 3.81
CA LYS A 161 5.13 13.52 4.70
C LYS A 161 4.17 14.64 5.09
N VAL A 162 3.33 15.10 4.16
CA VAL A 162 2.29 16.11 4.45
C VAL A 162 1.29 15.54 5.46
N GLN A 163 0.77 14.33 5.24
CA GLN A 163 -0.13 13.65 6.17
C GLN A 163 0.51 13.47 7.56
N ALA A 164 1.78 13.13 7.62
CA ALA A 164 2.52 12.97 8.87
C ALA A 164 2.56 14.28 9.68
N ILE A 165 2.88 15.40 9.03
CA ILE A 165 2.98 16.71 9.68
C ILE A 165 1.60 17.20 10.16
N GLU A 166 0.59 17.11 9.30
CA GLU A 166 -0.75 17.65 9.59
C GLU A 166 -1.50 16.82 10.65
N TRP A 167 -1.28 15.50 10.67
CA TRP A 167 -2.10 14.59 11.46
C TRP A 167 -1.46 14.10 12.75
N ALA A 168 -0.16 14.36 12.97
CA ALA A 168 0.56 13.97 14.19
C ALA A 168 -0.14 14.47 15.47
N ARG A 169 -0.69 15.70 15.45
CA ARG A 169 -1.45 16.27 16.59
C ARG A 169 -2.72 15.50 16.97
N PHE A 170 -3.17 14.58 16.12
CA PHE A 170 -4.31 13.70 16.36
C PHE A 170 -3.90 12.27 16.74
N GLY A 171 -2.61 12.03 17.03
CA GLY A 171 -2.08 10.70 17.33
C GLY A 171 -1.96 9.76 16.11
N ILE A 172 -2.02 10.34 14.89
CA ILE A 172 -1.92 9.58 13.64
C ILE A 172 -0.49 9.65 13.13
N THR A 173 0.10 8.48 12.79
CA THR A 173 1.35 8.42 12.02
C THR A 173 1.05 8.06 10.57
N ALA A 174 1.82 8.63 9.64
CA ALA A 174 1.74 8.31 8.21
C ALA A 174 3.15 8.00 7.69
N ASN A 175 3.32 6.83 7.09
CA ASN A 175 4.59 6.37 6.56
C ASN A 175 4.39 5.72 5.19
N SER A 176 5.44 5.69 4.38
CA SER A 176 5.46 4.95 3.13
C SER A 176 6.46 3.79 3.19
N ILE A 177 6.19 2.76 2.41
CA ILE A 177 7.10 1.65 2.17
C ILE A 177 7.45 1.66 0.69
N SER A 178 8.72 1.57 0.36
CA SER A 178 9.22 1.52 -1.01
C SER A 178 9.90 0.18 -1.28
N PRO A 179 9.14 -0.81 -1.78
CA PRO A 179 9.70 -2.09 -2.18
C PRO A 179 10.53 -1.99 -3.46
N THR A 180 11.47 -2.93 -3.64
CA THR A 180 11.97 -3.36 -4.94
C THR A 180 10.94 -4.27 -5.63
N ILE A 181 11.36 -5.01 -6.66
CA ILE A 181 10.53 -6.04 -7.31
C ILE A 181 10.16 -7.10 -6.27
N VAL A 182 8.85 -7.35 -6.16
CA VAL A 182 8.29 -8.31 -5.19
C VAL A 182 7.77 -9.54 -5.95
N GLU A 183 8.09 -10.74 -5.47
CA GLU A 183 7.68 -12.03 -6.04
C GLU A 183 6.16 -12.22 -5.96
N THR A 184 5.43 -11.52 -6.82
CA THR A 184 3.98 -11.69 -7.01
C THR A 184 3.72 -12.40 -8.34
N PRO A 185 2.56 -13.05 -8.52
CA PRO A 185 2.23 -13.67 -9.81
C PRO A 185 2.39 -12.72 -11.00
N MET A 186 1.97 -11.45 -10.84
CA MET A 186 2.10 -10.43 -11.88
C MET A 186 3.57 -10.08 -12.16
N ALA A 187 4.38 -9.88 -11.13
CA ALA A 187 5.78 -9.51 -11.29
C ALA A 187 6.61 -10.65 -11.90
N LEU A 188 6.33 -11.90 -11.51
CA LEU A 188 7.04 -13.06 -12.04
C LEU A 188 6.85 -13.24 -13.56
N VAL A 189 5.69 -12.83 -14.10
CA VAL A 189 5.47 -12.81 -15.56
C VAL A 189 6.31 -11.72 -16.23
N GLY A 190 6.30 -10.48 -15.69
CA GLY A 190 7.02 -9.34 -16.26
C GLY A 190 8.54 -9.39 -16.10
N TRP A 191 9.02 -10.14 -15.10
CA TRP A 191 10.44 -10.28 -14.75
C TRP A 191 10.93 -11.72 -14.89
N SER A 192 10.47 -12.45 -15.91
CA SER A 192 10.90 -13.80 -16.21
C SER A 192 12.19 -13.81 -17.05
N GLY A 193 12.91 -14.95 -17.04
CA GLY A 193 14.08 -15.19 -17.85
C GLY A 193 15.24 -14.23 -17.59
N GLU A 194 15.99 -13.90 -18.64
CA GLU A 194 17.22 -13.10 -18.56
C GLU A 194 16.99 -11.70 -17.99
N LYS A 195 15.85 -11.07 -18.29
CA LYS A 195 15.47 -9.76 -17.73
C LYS A 195 15.38 -9.82 -16.20
N GLY A 196 14.77 -10.87 -15.66
CA GLY A 196 14.65 -11.07 -14.23
C GLY A 196 16.01 -11.34 -13.56
N GLU A 197 16.86 -12.16 -14.18
CA GLU A 197 18.19 -12.44 -13.63
C GLU A 197 19.07 -11.18 -13.60
N ARG A 198 19.04 -10.35 -14.65
CA ARG A 198 19.73 -9.05 -14.65
C ARG A 198 19.21 -8.13 -13.54
N ALA A 199 17.89 -8.04 -13.37
CA ALA A 199 17.30 -7.21 -12.31
C ALA A 199 17.71 -7.67 -10.90
N LYS A 200 17.91 -8.97 -10.68
CA LYS A 200 18.41 -9.49 -9.39
C LYS A 200 19.87 -9.07 -9.13
N VAL A 201 20.70 -8.99 -10.17
CA VAL A 201 22.10 -8.52 -10.05
C VAL A 201 22.15 -7.06 -9.60
N ASP A 202 21.17 -6.25 -9.98
CA ASP A 202 21.06 -4.86 -9.56
C ASP A 202 20.64 -4.68 -8.11
N ILE A 203 20.09 -5.70 -7.49
CA ILE A 203 19.72 -5.70 -6.08
C ILE A 203 20.90 -6.26 -5.25
N PRO A 204 21.55 -5.50 -4.33
CA PRO A 204 22.69 -6.01 -3.56
C PRO A 204 22.43 -7.32 -2.80
N VAL A 205 21.20 -7.55 -2.32
CA VAL A 205 20.80 -8.83 -1.68
C VAL A 205 20.68 -9.98 -2.69
N GLY A 206 20.70 -9.70 -4.01
CA GLY A 206 20.78 -10.70 -5.08
C GLY A 206 19.48 -11.43 -5.41
N ARG A 207 18.34 -10.95 -4.94
CA ARG A 207 17.03 -11.54 -5.19
C ARG A 207 15.88 -10.53 -5.12
N PHE A 208 14.73 -10.90 -5.61
CA PHE A 208 13.50 -10.15 -5.40
C PHE A 208 13.02 -10.27 -3.95
N ALA A 209 12.26 -9.29 -3.51
CA ALA A 209 11.63 -9.32 -2.19
C ALA A 209 10.43 -10.30 -2.21
N LYS A 210 10.18 -10.94 -1.07
CA LYS A 210 8.97 -11.76 -0.88
C LYS A 210 7.83 -10.89 -0.37
N PRO A 211 6.56 -11.18 -0.74
CA PRO A 211 5.39 -10.45 -0.21
C PRO A 211 5.37 -10.36 1.32
N ALA A 212 5.80 -11.42 2.01
CA ALA A 212 5.87 -11.45 3.47
C ALA A 212 6.87 -10.41 4.05
N GLU A 213 7.98 -10.11 3.36
CA GLU A 213 8.96 -9.13 3.83
C GLU A 213 8.38 -7.71 3.82
N ILE A 214 7.59 -7.39 2.79
CA ILE A 214 6.86 -6.12 2.69
C ILE A 214 5.77 -6.05 3.76
N SER A 215 5.05 -7.16 3.96
CA SER A 215 3.96 -7.26 4.94
C SER A 215 4.45 -7.10 6.37
N HIS A 216 5.61 -7.67 6.73
CA HIS A 216 6.22 -7.48 8.05
C HIS A 216 6.69 -6.03 8.28
N ALA A 217 7.20 -5.35 7.26
CA ALA A 217 7.52 -3.93 7.35
C ALA A 217 6.26 -3.09 7.60
N ALA A 218 5.15 -3.41 6.90
CA ALA A 218 3.86 -2.77 7.14
C ALA A 218 3.32 -3.06 8.55
N LEU A 219 3.43 -4.31 9.01
CA LEU A 219 3.02 -4.70 10.36
C LEU A 219 3.79 -3.92 11.43
N TYR A 220 5.11 -3.76 11.25
CA TYR A 220 5.93 -2.95 12.17
C TYR A 220 5.45 -1.50 12.21
N LEU A 221 5.25 -0.86 11.05
CA LEU A 221 4.78 0.53 10.99
C LEU A 221 3.35 0.72 11.52
N ALA A 222 2.52 -0.34 11.51
CA ALA A 222 1.19 -0.37 12.09
C ALA A 222 1.20 -0.51 13.62
N SER A 223 2.30 -0.94 14.20
CA SER A 223 2.43 -1.29 15.62
C SER A 223 2.52 -0.08 16.55
N LYS A 224 2.38 -0.32 17.84
CA LYS A 224 2.62 0.69 18.89
C LYS A 224 4.11 1.02 19.04
N GLU A 225 4.98 0.08 18.70
CA GLU A 225 6.44 0.24 18.75
C GLU A 225 6.93 1.28 17.75
N ALA A 226 6.16 1.50 16.65
CA ALA A 226 6.44 2.52 15.64
C ALA A 226 5.78 3.89 15.92
N ALA A 227 5.29 4.15 17.14
CA ALA A 227 4.54 5.38 17.45
C ALA A 227 5.32 6.69 17.25
N MET A 228 6.66 6.65 17.27
CA MET A 228 7.53 7.80 16.96
C MET A 228 8.01 7.84 15.52
N ILE A 229 7.56 6.90 14.68
CA ILE A 229 7.93 6.85 13.27
C ILE A 229 6.78 7.44 12.45
N THR A 230 7.00 8.64 11.92
CA THR A 230 6.04 9.32 11.02
C THR A 230 6.78 10.13 9.97
N GLY A 231 6.24 10.20 8.76
CA GLY A 231 6.85 10.88 7.61
C GLY A 231 8.02 10.13 6.98
N THR A 232 8.32 8.88 7.41
CA THR A 232 9.41 8.10 6.82
C THR A 232 8.98 7.43 5.52
N ASN A 233 9.98 7.21 4.66
CA ASN A 233 9.89 6.28 3.54
C ASN A 233 10.81 5.09 3.84
N LEU A 234 10.24 3.96 4.23
CA LEU A 234 10.99 2.75 4.55
C LEU A 234 11.31 1.99 3.27
N LEU A 235 12.58 1.96 2.90
CA LEU A 235 13.06 1.15 1.79
C LEU A 235 13.08 -0.34 2.19
N VAL A 236 12.43 -1.18 1.39
CA VAL A 236 12.47 -2.64 1.49
C VAL A 236 12.92 -3.16 0.13
N ASP A 237 14.12 -2.79 -0.26
CA ASP A 237 14.61 -2.86 -1.62
C ASP A 237 15.92 -3.68 -1.79
N GLY A 238 16.35 -4.35 -0.71
CA GLY A 238 17.60 -5.14 -0.72
C GLY A 238 18.84 -4.31 -0.99
N GLY A 239 18.80 -2.99 -0.73
CA GLY A 239 19.92 -2.07 -0.93
C GLY A 239 19.97 -1.43 -2.32
N TYR A 240 18.95 -1.61 -3.16
CA TYR A 240 18.93 -1.08 -4.54
C TYR A 240 19.16 0.44 -4.57
N CYS A 241 18.54 1.20 -3.69
CA CYS A 241 18.67 2.67 -3.62
C CYS A 241 19.87 3.16 -2.82
N ALA A 242 20.72 2.28 -2.29
CA ALA A 242 21.87 2.65 -1.48
C ALA A 242 23.16 2.86 -2.29
N LYS A 243 23.13 2.58 -3.60
CA LYS A 243 24.26 2.69 -4.52
C LYS A 243 24.06 3.83 -5.53
#